data_8ad2e66a3d54b52824f5846bd44d9dff
#
_entry.id   8ad2e66a3d54b52824f5846bd44d9dff
#
_cell.length_a   1.000
_cell.length_b   1.000
_cell.length_c   1.000
_cell.angle_alpha   90.00
_cell.angle_beta   90.00
_cell.angle_gamma   90.00
#
_symmetry.space_group_name_H-M   'P 1'
#
loop_
_entity.id
_entity.type
_entity.pdbx_description
1 polymer ?
#
loop_
_entity_poly.entity_id
_entity_poly.type
_entity_poly.pdbx_seq_one_letter_code
_entity_poly.pdbx_strand_id
1 'polypeptide(L)'
;MSKYLMDNGVVVRSENAVQSWEEDTRWDGRNRISIPTGSQWEHETLHKSKKGRYWVESWSQWQGSTPNASWITDEDAARWLLLNGAELPEDLRAWRDEIEE
;
A
#
# COMPACT_ATOMS: atom_id res chain seq x y z
N MET A 1 15.89 3.33 -3.65
CA MET A 1 15.61 2.79 -2.33
C MET A 1 15.04 3.87 -1.45
N SER A 2 13.92 3.59 -0.84
CA SER A 2 13.14 4.61 -0.14
C SER A 2 13.28 4.47 1.36
N LYS A 3 13.49 5.60 2.02
CA LYS A 3 13.59 5.69 3.46
C LYS A 3 12.67 6.81 3.93
N TYR A 4 11.86 6.51 4.94
CA TYR A 4 10.89 7.48 5.44
C TYR A 4 10.92 7.55 6.95
N LEU A 5 10.82 8.77 7.48
CA LEU A 5 10.59 8.99 8.90
C LEU A 5 9.09 9.06 9.14
N MET A 6 8.58 8.10 9.91
CA MET A 6 7.15 8.03 10.22
C MET A 6 6.81 8.99 11.35
N ASP A 7 5.52 9.30 11.49
CA ASP A 7 5.02 10.26 12.47
C ASP A 7 5.27 9.82 13.93
N ASN A 8 5.45 8.53 14.17
CA ASN A 8 5.81 8.00 15.50
C ASN A 8 7.31 7.93 15.74
N GLY A 9 8.13 8.54 14.87
CA GLY A 9 9.58 8.57 15.02
C GLY A 9 10.32 7.34 14.51
N VAL A 10 9.62 6.36 13.97
CA VAL A 10 10.22 5.15 13.43
C VAL A 10 10.67 5.40 11.99
N VAL A 11 11.87 4.93 11.64
CA VAL A 11 12.36 4.99 10.26
C VAL A 11 12.04 3.66 9.58
N VAL A 12 11.38 3.73 8.42
CA VAL A 12 11.08 2.56 7.60
C VAL A 12 11.84 2.65 6.28
N ARG A 13 12.20 1.49 5.75
CA ARG A 13 12.87 1.38 4.44
C ARG A 13 12.17 0.31 3.63
N SER A 14 11.87 0.60 2.39
CA SER A 14 11.19 -0.37 1.52
C SER A 14 12.01 -1.64 1.33
N GLU A 15 13.32 -1.55 1.24
CA GLU A 15 14.20 -2.72 1.11
C GLU A 15 14.22 -3.62 2.35
N ASN A 16 13.80 -3.10 3.51
CA ASN A 16 13.75 -3.87 4.75
C ASN A 16 12.38 -4.49 5.01
N ALA A 17 11.40 -4.24 4.16
CA ALA A 17 10.09 -4.87 4.31
C ALA A 17 10.22 -6.39 4.14
N VAL A 18 9.52 -7.14 5.00
CA VAL A 18 9.53 -8.61 4.88
C VAL A 18 8.65 -9.06 3.72
N GLN A 19 7.69 -8.23 3.34
CA GLN A 19 6.83 -8.48 2.19
C GLN A 19 6.32 -7.16 1.65
N SER A 20 6.14 -7.09 0.33
CA SER A 20 5.62 -5.90 -0.34
C SER A 20 4.64 -6.32 -1.41
N TRP A 21 3.61 -5.50 -1.64
CA TRP A 21 2.60 -5.73 -2.66
C TRP A 21 2.46 -4.48 -3.50
N GLU A 22 2.55 -4.67 -4.82
CA GLU A 22 2.30 -3.57 -5.75
C GLU A 22 0.81 -3.39 -5.96
N GLU A 23 0.41 -2.17 -6.30
CA GLU A 23 -0.97 -1.88 -6.62
C GLU A 23 -1.40 -2.60 -7.89
N ASP A 24 -2.69 -2.91 -7.99
CA ASP A 24 -3.30 -3.33 -9.23
C ASP A 24 -3.80 -2.10 -9.99
N THR A 25 -4.03 -2.25 -11.27
CA THR A 25 -4.50 -1.17 -12.13
C THR A 25 -5.67 -1.66 -12.98
N ARG A 26 -6.48 -0.71 -13.46
CA ARG A 26 -7.53 -0.99 -14.42
C ARG A 26 -7.40 -0.06 -15.63
N TRP A 27 -7.85 -0.52 -16.76
CA TRP A 27 -7.90 0.27 -17.98
C TRP A 27 -9.26 0.95 -18.08
N ASP A 28 -9.28 2.27 -18.21
CA ASP A 28 -10.53 3.04 -18.26
C ASP A 28 -10.98 3.38 -19.70
N GLY A 29 -10.27 2.85 -20.70
CA GLY A 29 -10.49 3.17 -22.10
C GLY A 29 -9.43 4.10 -22.69
N ARG A 30 -8.64 4.76 -21.82
CA ARG A 30 -7.57 5.68 -22.23
C ARG A 30 -6.29 5.48 -21.43
N ASN A 31 -6.41 5.26 -20.13
CA ASN A 31 -5.28 5.26 -19.21
C ASN A 31 -5.35 4.10 -18.24
N ARG A 32 -4.19 3.72 -17.73
CA ARG A 32 -4.09 2.81 -16.59
C ARG A 32 -4.38 3.60 -15.32
N ILE A 33 -5.35 3.15 -14.57
CA ILE A 33 -5.79 3.81 -13.35
C ILE A 33 -5.39 2.94 -12.16
N SER A 34 -4.70 3.52 -11.19
CA SER A 34 -4.36 2.85 -9.94
C SER A 34 -5.64 2.50 -9.18
N ILE A 35 -5.82 1.24 -8.79
CA ILE A 35 -6.99 0.81 -8.03
C ILE A 35 -7.06 1.52 -6.67
N PRO A 36 -5.97 1.56 -5.87
CA PRO A 36 -6.07 2.17 -4.54
C PRO A 36 -6.24 3.69 -4.56
N THR A 37 -5.70 4.38 -5.56
CA THR A 37 -5.75 5.85 -5.59
C THR A 37 -6.85 6.40 -6.50
N GLY A 38 -7.31 5.61 -7.46
CA GLY A 38 -8.26 6.08 -8.46
C GLY A 38 -7.68 7.07 -9.47
N SER A 39 -6.37 7.17 -9.55
CA SER A 39 -5.67 8.14 -10.39
C SER A 39 -4.69 7.44 -11.33
N GLN A 40 -4.44 8.04 -12.49
CA GLN A 40 -3.39 7.59 -13.40
C GLN A 40 -2.01 8.11 -12.98
N TRP A 41 -1.97 9.13 -12.13
CA TRP A 41 -0.74 9.82 -11.74
C TRP A 41 -0.22 9.41 -10.37
N GLU A 42 -1.11 9.08 -9.45
CA GLU A 42 -0.77 8.74 -8.08
C GLU A 42 -0.78 7.22 -7.89
N HIS A 43 0.19 6.73 -7.13
CA HIS A 43 0.42 5.31 -6.97
C HIS A 43 0.73 4.97 -5.52
N GLU A 44 0.47 3.72 -5.13
CA GLU A 44 0.75 3.22 -3.79
C GLU A 44 1.38 1.84 -3.85
N THR A 45 2.19 1.53 -2.85
CA THR A 45 2.72 0.19 -2.60
C THR A 45 2.53 -0.12 -1.11
N LEU A 46 2.04 -1.31 -0.81
CA LEU A 46 1.87 -1.75 0.57
C LEU A 46 3.09 -2.54 1.01
N HIS A 47 3.57 -2.24 2.21
CA HIS A 47 4.72 -2.94 2.80
C HIS A 47 4.39 -3.47 4.18
N LYS A 48 4.98 -4.61 4.53
CA LYS A 48 4.92 -5.17 5.88
C LYS A 48 6.31 -5.07 6.49
N SER A 49 6.41 -4.40 7.63
CA SER A 49 7.68 -4.22 8.33
C SER A 49 8.14 -5.50 9.02
N LYS A 50 9.39 -5.54 9.44
CA LYS A 50 9.96 -6.67 10.20
C LYS A 50 9.20 -6.95 11.49
N LYS A 51 8.58 -5.93 12.07
CA LYS A 51 7.80 -6.06 13.30
C LYS A 51 6.34 -6.39 13.05
N GLY A 52 5.96 -6.64 11.81
CA GLY A 52 4.59 -7.03 11.47
C GLY A 52 3.62 -5.88 11.29
N ARG A 53 4.10 -4.64 11.19
CA ARG A 53 3.26 -3.48 10.95
C ARG A 53 3.15 -3.21 9.46
N TYR A 54 2.01 -2.68 9.06
CA TYR A 54 1.74 -2.34 7.67
C TYR A 54 1.89 -0.84 7.44
N TRP A 55 2.46 -0.49 6.30
CA TRP A 55 2.59 0.89 5.89
C TRP A 55 2.48 1.01 4.38
N VAL A 56 2.01 2.16 3.93
CA VAL A 56 1.82 2.45 2.50
C VAL A 56 2.83 3.48 2.08
N GLU A 57 3.53 3.19 0.99
CA GLU A 57 4.38 4.13 0.30
C GLU A 57 3.58 4.73 -0.84
N SER A 58 3.52 6.06 -0.89
CA SER A 58 2.76 6.79 -1.91
C SER A 58 3.67 7.68 -2.73
N TRP A 59 3.46 7.71 -4.02
CA TRP A 59 4.20 8.61 -4.90
C TRP A 59 3.31 9.03 -6.06
N SER A 60 3.73 10.13 -6.74
CA SER A 60 3.02 10.65 -7.88
C SER A 60 4.00 10.86 -9.03
N GLN A 61 3.49 10.73 -10.25
CA GLN A 61 4.26 11.02 -11.46
C GLN A 61 4.33 12.53 -11.75
N TRP A 62 3.61 13.35 -10.98
CA TRP A 62 3.67 14.80 -11.14
C TRP A 62 5.05 15.31 -10.78
N GLN A 63 5.57 16.22 -11.63
CA GLN A 63 6.85 16.86 -11.38
C GLN A 63 6.79 17.67 -10.09
N GLY A 64 7.83 17.53 -9.26
CA GLY A 64 7.91 18.26 -7.99
C GLY A 64 7.23 17.59 -6.82
N SER A 65 6.50 16.49 -7.05
CA SER A 65 5.90 15.75 -5.93
C SER A 65 6.96 14.95 -5.19
N THR A 66 6.77 14.79 -3.89
CA THR A 66 7.67 14.05 -3.02
C THR A 66 7.00 12.76 -2.55
N PRO A 67 7.65 11.60 -2.70
CA PRO A 67 7.10 10.36 -2.14
C PRO A 67 6.95 10.46 -0.62
N ASN A 68 5.95 9.80 -0.09
CA ASN A 68 5.75 9.75 1.36
C ASN A 68 5.27 8.37 1.79
N ALA A 69 5.21 8.16 3.11
CA ALA A 69 4.76 6.90 3.68
C ALA A 69 3.94 7.18 4.92
N SER A 70 2.99 6.28 5.20
CA SER A 70 2.18 6.36 6.41
C SER A 70 1.83 4.96 6.92
N TRP A 71 1.70 4.84 8.24
CA TRP A 71 1.20 3.62 8.86
C TRP A 71 -0.28 3.46 8.54
N ILE A 72 -0.70 2.22 8.35
CA ILE A 72 -2.13 1.89 8.23
C ILE A 72 -2.45 0.76 9.20
N THR A 73 -3.72 0.65 9.54
CA THR A 73 -4.19 -0.42 10.42
C THR A 73 -4.20 -1.76 9.67
N ASP A 74 -4.25 -2.86 10.42
CA ASP A 74 -4.39 -4.18 9.83
C ASP A 74 -5.67 -4.28 9.00
N GLU A 75 -6.76 -3.67 9.47
CA GLU A 75 -8.02 -3.65 8.73
C GLU A 75 -7.86 -2.93 7.39
N ASP A 76 -7.21 -1.76 7.38
CA ASP A 76 -6.99 -1.01 6.15
C ASP A 76 -6.03 -1.73 5.20
N ALA A 77 -5.03 -2.42 5.75
CA ALA A 77 -4.13 -3.23 4.95
C ALA A 77 -4.89 -4.37 4.27
N ALA A 78 -5.80 -5.02 4.98
CA ALA A 78 -6.64 -6.08 4.42
C ALA A 78 -7.53 -5.53 3.30
N ARG A 79 -8.14 -4.36 3.50
CA ARG A 79 -8.94 -3.71 2.45
C ARG A 79 -8.11 -3.41 1.21
N TRP A 80 -6.92 -2.86 1.41
CA TRP A 80 -6.02 -2.53 0.31
C TRP A 80 -5.70 -3.77 -0.52
N LEU A 81 -5.37 -4.87 0.16
CA LEU A 81 -5.03 -6.12 -0.51
C LEU A 81 -6.22 -6.70 -1.27
N LEU A 82 -7.40 -6.72 -0.67
CA LEU A 82 -8.60 -7.25 -1.33
C LEU A 82 -8.99 -6.41 -2.54
N LEU A 83 -8.91 -5.09 -2.44
CA LEU A 83 -9.20 -4.20 -3.56
C LEU A 83 -8.24 -4.42 -4.72
N ASN A 84 -7.00 -4.77 -4.44
CA ASN A 84 -5.98 -5.00 -5.45
C ASN A 84 -5.89 -6.47 -5.90
N GLY A 85 -6.85 -7.29 -5.50
CA GLY A 85 -6.92 -8.68 -5.95
C GLY A 85 -5.84 -9.59 -5.37
N ALA A 86 -5.18 -9.17 -4.30
CA ALA A 86 -4.14 -9.95 -3.65
C ALA A 86 -4.72 -10.87 -2.59
N GLU A 87 -4.04 -11.97 -2.32
CA GLU A 87 -4.41 -12.84 -1.22
C GLU A 87 -3.98 -12.23 0.11
N LEU A 88 -4.80 -12.40 1.14
CA LEU A 88 -4.46 -11.92 2.47
C LEU A 88 -3.42 -12.83 3.11
N PRO A 89 -2.36 -12.26 3.70
CA PRO A 89 -1.45 -13.05 4.53
C PRO A 89 -2.18 -13.58 5.77
N GLU A 90 -1.60 -14.57 6.42
CA GLU A 90 -2.25 -15.29 7.50
C GLU A 90 -2.73 -14.37 8.63
N ASP A 91 -1.95 -13.37 8.99
CA ASP A 91 -2.30 -12.43 10.07
C ASP A 91 -3.46 -11.50 9.71
N LEU A 92 -3.84 -11.41 8.44
CA LEU A 92 -4.95 -10.57 8.00
C LEU A 92 -6.19 -11.36 7.56
N ARG A 93 -6.12 -12.70 7.54
CA ARG A 93 -7.22 -13.53 7.03
C ARG A 93 -8.52 -13.35 7.80
N ALA A 94 -8.45 -13.06 9.08
CA ALA A 94 -9.63 -12.84 9.90
C ALA A 94 -10.45 -11.62 9.44
N TRP A 95 -9.82 -10.66 8.78
CA TRP A 95 -10.52 -9.48 8.28
C TRP A 95 -11.33 -9.74 7.02
N ARG A 96 -11.06 -10.84 6.33
CA ARG A 96 -11.76 -11.14 5.08
C ARG A 96 -13.27 -11.20 5.27
N ASP A 97 -13.71 -11.90 6.31
CA ASP A 97 -15.14 -12.07 6.59
C ASP A 97 -15.79 -10.75 7.00
N GLU A 98 -15.01 -9.83 7.56
CA GLU A 98 -15.51 -8.52 7.98
C GLU A 98 -15.62 -7.53 6.82
N ILE A 99 -14.80 -7.69 5.78
CA ILE A 99 -14.65 -6.71 4.71
C ILE A 99 -15.30 -7.18 3.41
N GLU A 100 -15.16 -8.47 3.09
CA GLU A 100 -15.65 -9.04 1.83
C GLU A 100 -17.01 -9.68 2.03
N GLU A 101 -17.96 -9.29 1.22
CA GLU A 101 -19.30 -9.87 1.22
C GLU A 101 -19.47 -10.97 0.18
#